data_81ce364289442b36fbd7fec052d4db43
#
_entry.id   81ce364289442b36fbd7fec052d4db43
#
_cell.length_a   1.000
_cell.length_b   1.000
_cell.length_c   1.000
_cell.angle_alpha   90.00
_cell.angle_beta   90.00
_cell.angle_gamma   90.00
#
_symmetry.space_group_name_H-M   'P 1'
#
loop_
_entity.id
_entity.type
_entity.pdbx_description
1 polymer ?
#
loop_
_entity_poly.entity_id
_entity_poly.type
_entity_poly.pdbx_seq_one_letter_code
_entity_poly.pdbx_strand_id
1 'polypeptide(L)'
;FLLLCLNFRDGNSSITALTQYLAIVNLAIGIFNLTPAFPLDGGRVLKAVVWKFSGNEGRAATISSRVGSVIGFGMIALGIFTLFSTSRYTGIWLIVIGWFIQSAAASVRNQQDSTIRLSGRVVRDAMREDMPTIEPGTSIHALVERHIATDFERAYVVVLGDTLQGLITVTDVKRVPLEARPFTWVSQVMTPASKVVTLTPDAPLEDGLGILARRGFRQLVIMEDDKPIGLMTRAGVVRVMEVSNILHRESRSSDTKA
;
A
#
# COMPACT_ATOMS: atom_id res chain seq x y z
N PHE A 1 4.93 -36.60 0.84
CA PHE A 1 3.66 -37.35 0.98
C PHE A 1 3.58 -38.52 0.01
N LEU A 2 3.83 -38.33 -1.27
CA LEU A 2 3.82 -39.42 -2.26
C LEU A 2 4.80 -40.55 -1.90
N LEU A 3 6.00 -40.19 -1.42
CA LEU A 3 7.00 -41.16 -0.92
C LEU A 3 6.54 -41.87 0.37
N LEU A 4 5.80 -41.22 1.23
CA LEU A 4 5.19 -41.80 2.42
C LEU A 4 4.09 -42.83 2.04
N CYS A 5 3.26 -42.54 1.03
CA CYS A 5 2.24 -43.46 0.54
C CYS A 5 2.83 -44.74 -0.01
N LEU A 6 4.02 -44.69 -0.64
CA LEU A 6 4.71 -45.88 -1.19
C LEU A 6 5.32 -46.74 -0.10
N ASN A 7 5.66 -46.18 1.07
CA ASN A 7 6.35 -46.89 2.16
C ASN A 7 5.38 -47.54 3.17
N PHE A 8 4.10 -47.13 3.20
CA PHE A 8 3.10 -47.68 4.14
C PHE A 8 2.07 -48.64 3.52
N ARG A 9 2.47 -49.37 2.46
CA ARG A 9 1.56 -50.23 1.71
C ARG A 9 1.09 -51.48 2.50
N ASP A 10 1.74 -51.83 3.61
CA ASP A 10 1.50 -53.08 4.35
C ASP A 10 0.99 -52.87 5.80
N GLY A 11 0.61 -51.67 6.21
CA GLY A 11 0.16 -51.41 7.58
C GLY A 11 -1.18 -50.65 7.63
N ASN A 12 -2.08 -51.09 8.49
CA ASN A 12 -3.36 -50.51 8.90
C ASN A 12 -4.14 -49.76 7.80
N SER A 13 -5.18 -50.35 7.25
CA SER A 13 -5.99 -49.81 6.14
C SER A 13 -6.45 -48.36 6.30
N SER A 14 -6.69 -47.94 7.53
CA SER A 14 -7.12 -46.53 7.85
C SER A 14 -6.01 -45.51 7.67
N ILE A 15 -4.76 -45.83 8.04
CA ILE A 15 -3.60 -44.93 7.88
C ILE A 15 -3.25 -44.79 6.40
N THR A 16 -3.32 -45.87 5.66
CA THR A 16 -3.08 -45.88 4.21
C THR A 16 -4.13 -45.05 3.47
N ALA A 17 -5.40 -45.20 3.83
CA ALA A 17 -6.48 -44.38 3.25
C ALA A 17 -6.33 -42.89 3.55
N LEU A 18 -5.96 -42.53 4.78
CA LEU A 18 -5.72 -41.14 5.19
C LEU A 18 -4.54 -40.50 4.44
N THR A 19 -3.42 -41.26 4.31
CA THR A 19 -2.24 -40.75 3.59
C THR A 19 -2.50 -40.62 2.09
N GLN A 20 -3.26 -41.52 1.48
CA GLN A 20 -3.69 -41.38 0.09
C GLN A 20 -4.60 -40.17 -0.12
N TYR A 21 -5.59 -39.96 0.76
CA TYR A 21 -6.45 -38.80 0.71
C TYR A 21 -5.65 -37.49 0.81
N LEU A 22 -4.75 -37.39 1.80
CA LEU A 22 -3.88 -36.20 1.97
C LEU A 22 -2.96 -35.99 0.77
N ALA A 23 -2.44 -37.09 0.16
CA ALA A 23 -1.62 -36.99 -1.05
C ALA A 23 -2.41 -36.41 -2.23
N ILE A 24 -3.63 -36.90 -2.46
CA ILE A 24 -4.53 -36.42 -3.53
C ILE A 24 -4.89 -34.96 -3.31
N VAL A 25 -5.27 -34.58 -2.08
CA VAL A 25 -5.63 -33.19 -1.74
C VAL A 25 -4.44 -32.25 -1.95
N ASN A 26 -3.24 -32.61 -1.46
CA ASN A 26 -2.04 -31.81 -1.66
C ASN A 26 -1.66 -31.67 -3.14
N LEU A 27 -1.79 -32.75 -3.91
CA LEU A 27 -1.55 -32.71 -5.35
C LEU A 27 -2.56 -31.79 -6.05
N ALA A 28 -3.82 -31.88 -5.70
CA ALA A 28 -4.88 -31.03 -6.25
C ALA A 28 -4.63 -29.54 -5.93
N ILE A 29 -4.25 -29.22 -4.67
CA ILE A 29 -3.88 -27.87 -4.26
C ILE A 29 -2.63 -27.38 -5.02
N GLY A 30 -1.63 -28.24 -5.20
CA GLY A 30 -0.41 -27.91 -5.96
C GLY A 30 -0.73 -27.60 -7.42
N ILE A 31 -1.52 -28.41 -8.09
CA ILE A 31 -1.96 -28.18 -9.49
C ILE A 31 -2.79 -26.90 -9.58
N PHE A 32 -3.70 -26.69 -8.62
CA PHE A 32 -4.49 -25.47 -8.57
C PHE A 32 -3.62 -24.21 -8.41
N ASN A 33 -2.61 -24.27 -7.53
CA ASN A 33 -1.68 -23.14 -7.32
C ASN A 33 -0.78 -22.87 -8.53
N LEU A 34 -0.53 -23.85 -9.39
CA LEU A 34 0.20 -23.67 -10.65
C LEU A 34 -0.64 -23.02 -11.76
N THR A 35 -1.94 -22.84 -11.54
CA THR A 35 -2.81 -22.14 -12.52
C THR A 35 -2.26 -20.72 -12.75
N PRO A 36 -2.08 -20.28 -14.02
CA PRO A 36 -1.47 -18.99 -14.36
C PRO A 36 -2.43 -17.81 -14.07
N ALA A 37 -2.93 -17.74 -12.85
CA ALA A 37 -3.90 -16.76 -12.39
C ALA A 37 -3.41 -16.09 -11.10
N PHE A 38 -3.34 -14.77 -11.07
CA PHE A 38 -3.14 -14.08 -9.80
C PHE A 38 -4.41 -14.21 -8.93
N PRO A 39 -4.34 -14.55 -7.63
CA PRO A 39 -3.19 -14.51 -6.70
C PRO A 39 -2.40 -15.81 -6.54
N LEU A 40 -2.64 -16.82 -7.36
CA LEU A 40 -1.99 -18.13 -7.27
C LEU A 40 -0.50 -18.07 -7.65
N ASP A 41 0.28 -19.07 -7.24
CA ASP A 41 1.72 -19.09 -7.51
C ASP A 41 2.04 -19.14 -9.01
N GLY A 42 1.24 -19.84 -9.81
CA GLY A 42 1.33 -19.82 -11.27
C GLY A 42 1.14 -18.41 -11.87
N GLY A 43 0.33 -17.57 -11.26
CA GLY A 43 0.18 -16.16 -11.64
C GLY A 43 1.43 -15.34 -11.37
N ARG A 44 2.18 -15.64 -10.29
CA ARG A 44 3.49 -15.03 -10.00
C ARG A 44 4.54 -15.45 -11.02
N VAL A 45 4.55 -16.73 -11.39
CA VAL A 45 5.43 -17.26 -12.46
C VAL A 45 5.09 -16.59 -13.79
N LEU A 46 3.81 -16.50 -14.15
CA LEU A 46 3.35 -15.78 -15.34
C LEU A 46 3.81 -14.32 -15.32
N LYS A 47 3.66 -13.60 -14.20
CA LYS A 47 4.16 -12.24 -14.03
C LYS A 47 5.67 -12.16 -14.29
N ALA A 48 6.47 -13.05 -13.71
CA ALA A 48 7.91 -13.07 -13.89
C ALA A 48 8.33 -13.33 -15.35
N VAL A 49 7.66 -14.28 -16.02
CA VAL A 49 7.88 -14.58 -17.43
C VAL A 49 7.55 -13.38 -18.33
N VAL A 50 6.36 -12.81 -18.16
CA VAL A 50 5.95 -11.64 -18.94
C VAL A 50 6.87 -10.45 -18.67
N TRP A 51 7.30 -10.23 -17.43
CA TRP A 51 8.26 -9.17 -17.10
C TRP A 51 9.59 -9.37 -17.79
N LYS A 52 10.12 -10.59 -17.79
CA LYS A 52 11.38 -10.92 -18.48
C LYS A 52 11.34 -10.56 -19.97
N PHE A 53 10.21 -10.78 -20.65
CA PHE A 53 10.07 -10.51 -22.08
C PHE A 53 9.64 -9.07 -22.39
N SER A 54 8.85 -8.43 -21.54
CA SER A 54 8.32 -7.07 -21.79
C SER A 54 9.20 -5.95 -21.22
N GLY A 55 10.14 -6.28 -20.30
CA GLY A 55 10.95 -5.29 -19.58
C GLY A 55 10.14 -4.38 -18.62
N ASN A 56 8.80 -4.53 -18.55
CA ASN A 56 7.92 -3.64 -17.80
C ASN A 56 7.09 -4.43 -16.77
N GLU A 57 7.41 -4.20 -15.48
CA GLU A 57 6.74 -4.87 -14.37
C GLU A 57 5.24 -4.57 -14.30
N GLY A 58 4.83 -3.33 -14.58
CA GLY A 58 3.44 -2.91 -14.57
C GLY A 58 2.60 -3.63 -15.61
N ARG A 59 3.13 -3.77 -16.85
CA ARG A 59 2.48 -4.56 -17.91
C ARG A 59 2.35 -6.02 -17.52
N ALA A 60 3.40 -6.61 -16.97
CA ALA A 60 3.41 -8.01 -16.54
C ALA A 60 2.32 -8.28 -15.47
N ALA A 61 2.21 -7.41 -14.48
CA ALA A 61 1.20 -7.56 -13.45
C ALA A 61 -0.22 -7.34 -13.97
N THR A 62 -0.42 -6.38 -14.92
CA THR A 62 -1.72 -6.18 -15.57
C THR A 62 -2.15 -7.41 -16.37
N ILE A 63 -1.24 -8.02 -17.14
CA ILE A 63 -1.54 -9.23 -17.93
C ILE A 63 -1.89 -10.38 -16.99
N SER A 64 -1.08 -10.65 -15.98
CA SER A 64 -1.34 -11.72 -15.00
C SER A 64 -2.67 -11.54 -14.26
N SER A 65 -3.02 -10.30 -13.91
CA SER A 65 -4.30 -9.96 -13.27
C SER A 65 -5.48 -10.14 -14.23
N ARG A 66 -5.33 -9.80 -15.54
CA ARG A 66 -6.37 -10.05 -16.54
C ARG A 66 -6.62 -11.53 -16.75
N VAL A 67 -5.57 -12.33 -16.85
CA VAL A 67 -5.68 -13.79 -16.97
C VAL A 67 -6.39 -14.34 -15.73
N GLY A 68 -6.01 -13.91 -14.52
CA GLY A 68 -6.71 -14.27 -13.29
C GLY A 68 -8.19 -13.92 -13.30
N SER A 69 -8.54 -12.73 -13.81
CA SER A 69 -9.95 -12.31 -13.94
C SER A 69 -10.73 -13.21 -14.91
N VAL A 70 -10.16 -13.54 -16.07
CA VAL A 70 -10.81 -14.43 -17.06
C VAL A 70 -11.07 -15.81 -16.44
N ILE A 71 -10.07 -16.36 -15.75
CA ILE A 71 -10.22 -17.65 -15.05
C ILE A 71 -11.27 -17.57 -13.94
N GLY A 72 -11.26 -16.50 -13.13
CA GLY A 72 -12.25 -16.29 -12.08
C GLY A 72 -13.68 -16.20 -12.62
N PHE A 73 -13.90 -15.44 -13.71
CA PHE A 73 -15.22 -15.39 -14.37
C PHE A 73 -15.61 -16.73 -14.97
N GLY A 74 -14.67 -17.46 -15.60
CA GLY A 74 -14.93 -18.81 -16.11
C GLY A 74 -15.37 -19.77 -15.02
N MET A 75 -14.73 -19.73 -13.85
CA MET A 75 -15.12 -20.54 -12.69
C MET A 75 -16.49 -20.17 -12.14
N ILE A 76 -16.83 -18.87 -12.08
CA ILE A 76 -18.17 -18.41 -11.67
C ILE A 76 -19.23 -18.95 -12.66
N ALA A 77 -18.99 -18.79 -13.97
CA ALA A 77 -19.92 -19.24 -15.00
C ALA A 77 -20.11 -20.78 -14.95
N LEU A 78 -19.01 -21.52 -14.81
CA LEU A 78 -19.07 -22.98 -14.64
C LEU A 78 -19.78 -23.37 -13.34
N GLY A 79 -19.57 -22.63 -12.25
CA GLY A 79 -20.26 -22.81 -10.99
C GLY A 79 -21.75 -22.61 -11.10
N ILE A 80 -22.19 -21.57 -11.81
CA ILE A 80 -23.63 -21.34 -12.10
C ILE A 80 -24.19 -22.49 -12.94
N PHE A 81 -23.49 -22.90 -13.97
CA PHE A 81 -23.93 -24.02 -14.81
C PHE A 81 -24.08 -25.34 -14.01
N THR A 82 -23.10 -25.68 -13.18
CA THR A 82 -23.14 -26.91 -12.36
C THR A 82 -24.19 -26.82 -11.25
N LEU A 83 -24.54 -25.62 -10.78
CA LEU A 83 -25.59 -25.40 -9.78
C LEU A 83 -26.96 -25.89 -10.28
N PHE A 84 -27.23 -25.69 -11.59
CA PHE A 84 -28.50 -26.09 -12.21
C PHE A 84 -28.44 -27.50 -12.82
N SER A 85 -27.26 -28.03 -13.14
CA SER A 85 -27.12 -29.26 -13.94
C SER A 85 -26.79 -30.50 -13.11
N THR A 86 -25.86 -30.42 -12.14
CA THR A 86 -25.26 -31.64 -11.58
C THR A 86 -25.21 -31.67 -10.05
N SER A 87 -24.67 -30.65 -9.41
CA SER A 87 -24.45 -30.66 -7.97
C SER A 87 -24.45 -29.25 -7.40
N ARG A 88 -25.39 -28.95 -6.51
CA ARG A 88 -25.51 -27.64 -5.85
C ARG A 88 -24.27 -27.29 -5.04
N TYR A 89 -23.70 -28.25 -4.32
CA TYR A 89 -22.52 -27.99 -3.47
C TYR A 89 -21.28 -27.65 -4.30
N THR A 90 -21.02 -28.40 -5.37
CA THR A 90 -19.88 -28.14 -6.26
C THR A 90 -20.04 -26.78 -6.96
N GLY A 91 -21.24 -26.43 -7.41
CA GLY A 91 -21.53 -25.14 -8.04
C GLY A 91 -21.24 -23.96 -7.12
N ILE A 92 -21.70 -24.02 -5.86
CA ILE A 92 -21.46 -22.98 -4.86
C ILE A 92 -19.97 -22.79 -4.61
N TRP A 93 -19.21 -23.89 -4.44
CA TRP A 93 -17.76 -23.83 -4.22
C TRP A 93 -17.02 -23.19 -5.39
N LEU A 94 -17.36 -23.52 -6.63
CA LEU A 94 -16.76 -22.92 -7.83
C LEU A 94 -17.04 -21.43 -7.91
N ILE A 95 -18.25 -21.00 -7.57
CA ILE A 95 -18.60 -19.55 -7.54
C ILE A 95 -17.78 -18.83 -6.48
N VAL A 96 -17.66 -19.38 -5.26
CA VAL A 96 -16.89 -18.77 -4.17
C VAL A 96 -15.42 -18.65 -4.54
N ILE A 97 -14.82 -19.70 -5.08
CA ILE A 97 -13.40 -19.68 -5.50
C ILE A 97 -13.20 -18.69 -6.66
N GLY A 98 -14.08 -18.69 -7.65
CA GLY A 98 -14.01 -17.76 -8.77
C GLY A 98 -14.16 -16.29 -8.32
N TRP A 99 -15.06 -16.00 -7.38
CA TRP A 99 -15.21 -14.69 -6.78
C TRP A 99 -13.96 -14.27 -5.99
N PHE A 100 -13.37 -15.19 -5.23
CA PHE A 100 -12.12 -14.92 -4.50
C PHE A 100 -10.97 -14.57 -5.45
N ILE A 101 -10.77 -15.36 -6.52
CA ILE A 101 -9.76 -15.06 -7.55
C ILE A 101 -10.01 -13.71 -8.19
N GLN A 102 -11.26 -13.40 -8.53
CA GLN A 102 -11.65 -12.13 -9.12
C GLN A 102 -11.37 -10.94 -8.21
N SER A 103 -11.73 -11.07 -6.93
CA SER A 103 -11.50 -10.02 -5.92
C SER A 103 -10.01 -9.74 -5.72
N ALA A 104 -9.19 -10.79 -5.67
CA ALA A 104 -7.75 -10.67 -5.53
C ALA A 104 -7.09 -10.08 -6.79
N ALA A 105 -7.55 -10.47 -7.99
CA ALA A 105 -7.07 -9.88 -9.25
C ALA A 105 -7.44 -8.38 -9.37
N ALA A 106 -8.60 -7.97 -8.86
CA ALA A 106 -9.03 -6.58 -8.83
C ALA A 106 -8.17 -5.72 -7.89
N SER A 107 -7.76 -6.23 -6.73
CA SER A 107 -6.94 -5.48 -5.78
C SER A 107 -5.55 -5.14 -6.35
N VAL A 108 -4.96 -6.00 -7.15
CA VAL A 108 -3.69 -5.75 -7.85
C VAL A 108 -3.81 -4.62 -8.87
N ARG A 109 -4.91 -4.58 -9.62
CA ARG A 109 -5.17 -3.50 -10.58
C ARG A 109 -5.31 -2.15 -9.90
N ASN A 110 -6.07 -2.10 -8.81
CA ASN A 110 -6.27 -0.86 -8.06
C ASN A 110 -4.96 -0.31 -7.49
N GLN A 111 -4.06 -1.18 -7.05
CA GLN A 111 -2.74 -0.77 -6.55
C GLN A 111 -1.85 -0.19 -7.66
N GLN A 112 -1.89 -0.76 -8.86
CA GLN A 112 -1.13 -0.26 -10.01
C GLN A 112 -1.69 1.05 -10.57
N ASP A 113 -3.01 1.19 -10.66
CA ASP A 113 -3.64 2.43 -11.11
C ASP A 113 -3.25 3.61 -10.22
N SER A 114 -3.07 3.38 -8.91
CA SER A 114 -2.61 4.40 -7.98
C SER A 114 -1.17 4.86 -8.27
N THR A 115 -0.27 3.94 -8.63
CA THR A 115 1.13 4.26 -8.97
C THR A 115 1.21 5.00 -10.31
N ILE A 116 0.49 4.54 -11.34
CA ILE A 116 0.48 5.18 -12.67
C ILE A 116 -0.04 6.62 -12.61
N ARG A 117 -1.00 6.92 -11.73
CA ARG A 117 -1.58 8.26 -11.58
C ARG A 117 -0.64 9.28 -10.94
N LEU A 118 0.40 8.81 -10.27
CA LEU A 118 1.43 9.67 -9.68
C LEU A 118 2.64 9.85 -10.58
N SER A 119 2.77 9.04 -11.65
CA SER A 119 3.89 9.12 -12.60
C SER A 119 3.94 10.50 -13.25
N GLY A 120 5.13 11.12 -13.16
CA GLY A 120 5.38 12.46 -13.69
C GLY A 120 4.96 13.60 -12.76
N ARG A 121 4.43 13.31 -11.57
CA ARG A 121 4.19 14.30 -10.52
C ARG A 121 5.38 14.38 -9.59
N VAL A 122 5.63 15.60 -9.09
CA VAL A 122 6.71 15.88 -8.13
C VAL A 122 6.13 16.17 -6.74
N VAL A 123 6.98 16.10 -5.73
CA VAL A 123 6.63 16.37 -4.34
C VAL A 123 6.04 17.77 -4.17
N ARG A 124 6.52 18.76 -4.92
CA ARG A 124 6.02 20.14 -4.96
C ARG A 124 4.50 20.20 -5.22
N ASP A 125 3.96 19.31 -6.05
CA ASP A 125 2.52 19.27 -6.37
C ASP A 125 1.64 18.89 -5.16
N ALA A 126 2.21 18.15 -4.20
CA ALA A 126 1.49 17.60 -3.04
C ALA A 126 1.92 18.20 -1.70
N MET A 127 2.97 19.01 -1.67
CA MET A 127 3.41 19.66 -0.44
C MET A 127 2.49 20.81 -0.06
N ARG A 128 2.53 21.16 1.21
CA ARG A 128 1.92 22.35 1.79
C ARG A 128 3.05 23.31 2.18
N GLU A 129 3.06 24.50 1.62
CA GLU A 129 4.06 25.54 1.92
C GLU A 129 3.84 26.16 3.30
N ASP A 130 2.57 26.29 3.69
CA ASP A 130 2.20 26.73 5.04
C ASP A 130 2.48 25.61 6.04
N MET A 131 3.70 25.60 6.58
CA MET A 131 4.13 24.62 7.57
C MET A 131 4.17 25.26 8.97
N PRO A 132 3.58 24.62 9.97
CA PRO A 132 3.67 25.11 11.34
C PRO A 132 5.10 24.97 11.85
N THR A 133 5.72 26.08 12.22
CA THR A 133 7.08 26.13 12.75
C THR A 133 7.09 26.48 14.23
N ILE A 134 8.14 26.05 14.91
CA ILE A 134 8.38 26.34 16.33
C ILE A 134 9.89 26.47 16.61
N GLU A 135 10.27 27.30 17.54
CA GLU A 135 11.65 27.43 17.96
C GLU A 135 12.07 26.34 18.96
N PRO A 136 13.33 25.86 18.91
CA PRO A 136 13.83 24.82 19.80
C PRO A 136 13.82 25.19 21.28
N GLY A 137 13.87 26.50 21.59
CA GLY A 137 13.79 27.06 22.94
C GLY A 137 12.39 27.25 23.50
N THR A 138 11.34 26.82 22.80
CA THR A 138 9.96 26.91 23.30
C THR A 138 9.72 25.79 24.32
N SER A 139 9.05 26.08 25.45
CA SER A 139 8.66 25.05 26.41
C SER A 139 7.50 24.20 25.85
N ILE A 140 7.45 22.93 26.27
CA ILE A 140 6.34 22.03 25.88
C ILE A 140 4.99 22.56 26.35
N HIS A 141 4.96 23.26 27.48
CA HIS A 141 3.75 23.90 27.98
C HIS A 141 3.28 25.00 27.02
N ALA A 142 4.16 25.89 26.60
CA ALA A 142 3.83 26.96 25.63
C ALA A 142 3.44 26.42 24.26
N LEU A 143 4.09 25.34 23.79
CA LEU A 143 3.70 24.65 22.54
C LEU A 143 2.26 24.12 22.63
N VAL A 144 1.87 23.53 23.76
CA VAL A 144 0.51 23.00 23.92
C VAL A 144 -0.52 24.11 23.95
N GLU A 145 -0.31 25.15 24.75
CA GLU A 145 -1.30 26.21 24.94
C GLU A 145 -1.46 27.13 23.74
N ARG A 146 -0.35 27.50 23.09
CA ARG A 146 -0.36 28.53 22.05
C ARG A 146 -0.52 27.97 20.64
N HIS A 147 -0.12 26.73 20.43
CA HIS A 147 -0.08 26.13 19.08
C HIS A 147 -1.00 24.93 18.96
N ILE A 148 -0.80 23.86 19.74
CA ILE A 148 -1.59 22.64 19.57
C ILE A 148 -3.07 22.87 19.85
N ALA A 149 -3.40 23.66 20.86
CA ALA A 149 -4.79 23.94 21.24
C ALA A 149 -5.50 24.86 20.22
N THR A 150 -4.75 25.69 19.50
CA THR A 150 -5.28 26.69 18.57
C THR A 150 -5.29 26.18 17.13
N ASP A 151 -4.18 25.61 16.68
CA ASP A 151 -3.97 25.31 15.26
C ASP A 151 -4.38 23.88 14.90
N PHE A 152 -4.66 23.01 15.88
CA PHE A 152 -5.01 21.59 15.73
C PHE A 152 -3.99 20.80 14.88
N GLU A 153 -2.78 21.33 14.73
CA GLU A 153 -1.72 20.67 13.98
C GLU A 153 -1.15 19.48 14.75
N ARG A 154 -0.73 18.47 14.01
CA ARG A 154 -0.24 17.21 14.60
C ARG A 154 1.27 17.15 14.76
N ALA A 155 1.98 18.07 14.13
CA ALA A 155 3.43 18.19 14.24
C ALA A 155 3.86 19.60 13.80
N TYR A 156 5.03 20.00 14.33
CA TYR A 156 5.65 21.28 14.08
C TYR A 156 7.09 21.04 13.62
N VAL A 157 7.50 21.79 12.61
CA VAL A 157 8.89 21.82 12.15
C VAL A 157 9.67 22.71 13.10
N VAL A 158 10.71 22.16 13.71
CA VAL A 158 11.55 22.92 14.64
C VAL A 158 12.65 23.61 13.84
N VAL A 159 12.65 24.94 13.86
CA VAL A 159 13.60 25.77 13.11
C VAL A 159 14.31 26.76 14.01
N LEU A 160 15.57 27.07 13.67
CA LEU A 160 16.32 28.18 14.26
C LEU A 160 16.71 29.12 13.10
N GLY A 161 16.02 30.26 12.99
CA GLY A 161 16.03 31.03 11.75
C GLY A 161 15.46 30.19 10.59
N ASP A 162 16.23 30.04 9.52
CA ASP A 162 15.88 29.24 8.34
C ASP A 162 16.38 27.79 8.39
N THR A 163 17.06 27.41 9.49
CA THR A 163 17.73 26.09 9.56
C THR A 163 16.85 25.07 10.29
N LEU A 164 16.64 23.91 9.67
CA LEU A 164 15.94 22.78 10.27
C LEU A 164 16.72 22.23 11.48
N GLN A 165 16.11 22.25 12.66
CA GLN A 165 16.64 21.63 13.88
C GLN A 165 16.04 20.26 14.16
N GLY A 166 14.77 20.06 13.75
CA GLY A 166 14.07 18.80 13.96
C GLY A 166 12.57 18.87 13.65
N LEU A 167 11.89 17.87 14.15
CA LEU A 167 10.42 17.74 14.06
C LEU A 167 9.87 17.32 15.41
N ILE A 168 8.83 18.00 15.90
CA ILE A 168 8.11 17.57 17.09
C ILE A 168 6.66 17.23 16.77
N THR A 169 6.17 16.13 17.31
CA THR A 169 4.80 15.66 17.10
C THR A 169 3.99 15.70 18.40
N VAL A 170 2.66 15.74 18.26
CA VAL A 170 1.75 15.60 19.42
C VAL A 170 2.02 14.31 20.18
N THR A 171 2.49 13.25 19.52
CA THR A 171 2.87 11.99 20.18
C THR A 171 4.07 12.15 21.09
N ASP A 172 5.05 12.98 20.71
CA ASP A 172 6.23 13.25 21.52
C ASP A 172 5.85 14.10 22.73
N VAL A 173 5.00 15.12 22.53
CA VAL A 173 4.45 15.95 23.60
C VAL A 173 3.68 15.13 24.65
N LYS A 174 2.92 14.11 24.24
CA LYS A 174 2.17 13.22 25.13
C LYS A 174 3.05 12.38 26.06
N ARG A 175 4.30 12.16 25.68
CA ARG A 175 5.27 11.43 26.52
C ARG A 175 5.81 12.26 27.68
N VAL A 176 5.65 13.60 27.63
CA VAL A 176 6.12 14.51 28.68
C VAL A 176 5.01 14.66 29.74
N PRO A 177 5.29 14.27 31.02
CA PRO A 177 4.36 14.45 32.13
C PRO A 177 3.91 15.91 32.27
N LEU A 178 2.68 16.14 32.72
CA LEU A 178 2.10 17.48 32.80
C LEU A 178 2.94 18.44 33.65
N GLU A 179 3.45 17.96 34.78
CA GLU A 179 4.26 18.74 35.73
C GLU A 179 5.63 19.13 35.16
N ALA A 180 6.15 18.33 34.22
CA ALA A 180 7.46 18.56 33.58
C ALA A 180 7.38 19.52 32.37
N ARG A 181 6.20 19.70 31.78
CA ARG A 181 6.02 20.51 30.53
C ARG A 181 6.50 21.95 30.63
N PRO A 182 6.34 22.68 31.74
CA PRO A 182 6.86 24.06 31.84
C PRO A 182 8.39 24.13 31.80
N PHE A 183 9.08 23.05 32.21
CA PHE A 183 10.53 22.99 32.35
C PHE A 183 11.23 22.17 31.27
N THR A 184 10.45 21.58 30.35
CA THR A 184 10.96 20.79 29.23
C THR A 184 10.88 21.60 27.94
N TRP A 185 12.00 21.69 27.23
CA TRP A 185 12.11 22.41 25.97
C TRP A 185 11.83 21.49 24.77
N VAL A 186 11.33 22.08 23.67
CA VAL A 186 11.11 21.38 22.40
C VAL A 186 12.37 20.66 21.94
N SER A 187 13.54 21.27 22.03
CA SER A 187 14.83 20.69 21.65
C SER A 187 15.18 19.38 22.37
N GLN A 188 14.66 19.15 23.56
CA GLN A 188 14.93 17.95 24.38
C GLN A 188 14.06 16.75 23.95
N VAL A 189 12.92 17.01 23.31
CA VAL A 189 11.88 16.02 23.03
C VAL A 189 11.72 15.76 21.53
N MET A 190 12.09 16.74 20.69
CA MET A 190 11.97 16.66 19.24
C MET A 190 12.78 15.50 18.64
N THR A 191 12.37 15.02 17.49
CA THR A 191 13.23 14.22 16.62
C THR A 191 14.25 15.16 15.97
N PRO A 192 15.55 15.00 16.22
CA PRO A 192 16.59 15.88 15.68
C PRO A 192 16.67 15.79 14.15
N ALA A 193 17.10 16.88 13.49
CA ALA A 193 17.18 16.99 12.04
C ALA A 193 17.91 15.81 11.37
N SER A 194 18.96 15.26 12.01
CA SER A 194 19.69 14.09 11.50
C SER A 194 18.88 12.81 11.37
N LYS A 195 17.72 12.73 12.05
CA LYS A 195 16.79 11.60 12.02
C LYS A 195 15.48 11.91 11.28
N VAL A 196 15.26 13.18 10.90
CA VAL A 196 14.11 13.57 10.09
C VAL A 196 14.35 13.13 8.66
N VAL A 197 13.37 12.47 8.07
CA VAL A 197 13.42 12.12 6.65
C VAL A 197 12.93 13.31 5.85
N THR A 198 13.78 13.77 4.95
CA THR A 198 13.53 14.93 4.09
C THR A 198 13.50 14.49 2.61
N LEU A 199 12.86 15.28 1.78
CA LEU A 199 12.87 15.16 0.32
C LEU A 199 13.07 16.53 -0.30
N THR A 200 13.53 16.54 -1.55
CA THR A 200 13.55 17.76 -2.38
C THR A 200 12.19 17.96 -3.06
N PRO A 201 11.81 19.19 -3.39
CA PRO A 201 10.52 19.50 -4.03
C PRO A 201 10.37 18.84 -5.41
N ASP A 202 11.47 18.62 -6.12
CA ASP A 202 11.48 18.02 -7.46
C ASP A 202 11.58 16.50 -7.45
N ALA A 203 11.67 15.88 -6.27
CA ALA A 203 11.64 14.43 -6.14
C ALA A 203 10.33 13.84 -6.67
N PRO A 204 10.35 12.62 -7.25
CA PRO A 204 9.14 11.94 -7.68
C PRO A 204 8.15 11.77 -6.51
N LEU A 205 6.88 12.10 -6.74
CA LEU A 205 5.83 11.98 -5.72
C LEU A 205 5.65 10.53 -5.24
N GLU A 206 5.94 9.56 -6.09
CA GLU A 206 5.92 8.12 -5.77
C GLU A 206 6.91 7.76 -4.66
N ASP A 207 8.10 8.35 -4.66
CA ASP A 207 9.13 8.11 -3.65
C ASP A 207 8.65 8.60 -2.28
N GLY A 208 8.09 9.80 -2.23
CA GLY A 208 7.51 10.37 -1.01
C GLY A 208 6.37 9.51 -0.46
N LEU A 209 5.44 9.08 -1.32
CA LEU A 209 4.36 8.16 -0.93
C LEU A 209 4.92 6.82 -0.44
N GLY A 210 5.94 6.27 -1.12
CA GLY A 210 6.62 5.05 -0.72
C GLY A 210 7.24 5.13 0.68
N ILE A 211 7.86 6.27 1.02
CA ILE A 211 8.44 6.52 2.35
C ILE A 211 7.33 6.62 3.41
N LEU A 212 6.28 7.40 3.15
CA LEU A 212 5.12 7.53 4.04
C LEU A 212 4.44 6.18 4.33
N ALA A 213 4.36 5.31 3.31
CA ALA A 213 3.72 4.00 3.44
C ALA A 213 4.58 2.99 4.20
N ARG A 214 5.87 2.85 3.81
CA ARG A 214 6.77 1.81 4.35
C ARG A 214 7.23 2.09 5.77
N ARG A 215 7.52 3.35 6.10
CA ARG A 215 8.04 3.72 7.42
C ARG A 215 6.97 4.18 8.40
N GLY A 216 5.70 4.23 7.99
CA GLY A 216 4.60 4.66 8.85
C GLY A 216 4.63 6.15 9.20
N PHE A 217 5.43 6.95 8.51
CA PHE A 217 5.47 8.39 8.71
C PHE A 217 4.14 9.02 8.28
N ARG A 218 3.75 10.06 8.99
CA ARG A 218 2.52 10.81 8.67
C ARG A 218 2.80 12.00 7.78
N GLN A 219 4.04 12.48 7.79
CA GLN A 219 4.50 13.64 7.03
C GLN A 219 6.00 13.59 6.80
N LEU A 220 6.46 14.28 5.75
CA LEU A 220 7.86 14.46 5.38
C LEU A 220 8.13 15.95 5.28
N VAL A 221 9.32 16.37 5.71
CA VAL A 221 9.79 17.76 5.56
C VAL A 221 10.42 17.89 4.17
N ILE A 222 10.02 18.92 3.44
CA ILE A 222 10.57 19.23 2.12
C ILE A 222 11.62 20.33 2.27
N MET A 223 12.81 20.04 1.73
CA MET A 223 13.98 20.91 1.82
C MET A 223 14.39 21.41 0.44
N GLU A 224 14.69 22.69 0.36
CA GLU A 224 15.31 23.34 -0.82
C GLU A 224 16.41 24.26 -0.33
N ASP A 225 17.60 24.17 -0.88
CA ASP A 225 18.79 24.98 -0.49
C ASP A 225 19.04 24.98 1.03
N ASP A 226 19.00 23.77 1.65
CA ASP A 226 19.16 23.53 3.09
C ASP A 226 18.10 24.19 3.98
N LYS A 227 17.02 24.73 3.41
CA LYS A 227 15.90 25.32 4.13
C LYS A 227 14.65 24.44 4.05
N PRO A 228 13.89 24.29 5.13
CA PRO A 228 12.59 23.66 5.08
C PRO A 228 11.59 24.60 4.39
N ILE A 229 11.00 24.13 3.29
CA ILE A 229 10.06 24.92 2.48
C ILE A 229 8.62 24.42 2.57
N GLY A 230 8.38 23.25 3.12
CA GLY A 230 7.04 22.70 3.23
C GLY A 230 6.97 21.33 3.86
N LEU A 231 5.74 20.83 3.94
CA LEU A 231 5.40 19.51 4.45
C LEU A 231 4.61 18.72 3.42
N MET A 232 5.02 17.52 3.14
CA MET A 232 4.25 16.54 2.37
C MET A 232 3.51 15.61 3.33
N THR A 233 2.20 15.47 3.14
CA THR A 233 1.35 14.58 3.92
C THR A 233 0.60 13.59 3.03
N ARG A 234 0.06 12.49 3.59
CA ARG A 234 -0.82 11.60 2.84
C ARG A 234 -2.06 12.32 2.29
N ALA A 235 -2.60 13.28 3.03
CA ALA A 235 -3.74 14.08 2.58
C ALA A 235 -3.39 14.94 1.36
N GLY A 236 -2.18 15.52 1.30
CA GLY A 236 -1.69 16.24 0.13
C GLY A 236 -1.62 15.35 -1.11
N VAL A 237 -1.09 14.13 -0.97
CA VAL A 237 -1.05 13.15 -2.07
C VAL A 237 -2.45 12.79 -2.56
N VAL A 238 -3.38 12.51 -1.64
CA VAL A 238 -4.79 12.20 -1.98
C VAL A 238 -5.42 13.35 -2.75
N ARG A 239 -5.19 14.59 -2.35
CA ARG A 239 -5.69 15.79 -3.05
C ARG A 239 -5.17 15.85 -4.49
N VAL A 240 -3.88 15.59 -4.72
CA VAL A 240 -3.30 15.56 -6.08
C VAL A 240 -3.95 14.46 -6.91
N MET A 241 -4.19 13.29 -6.33
CA MET A 241 -4.89 12.18 -7.02
C MET A 241 -6.33 12.54 -7.39
N GLU A 242 -7.06 13.21 -6.50
CA GLU A 242 -8.44 13.65 -6.76
C GLU A 242 -8.51 14.69 -7.88
N VAL A 243 -7.65 15.70 -7.83
CA VAL A 243 -7.57 16.74 -8.89
C VAL A 243 -7.22 16.10 -10.23
N SER A 244 -6.25 15.19 -10.27
CA SER A 244 -5.88 14.44 -11.48
C SER A 244 -7.06 13.65 -12.05
N ASN A 245 -7.89 13.05 -11.20
CA ASN A 245 -9.09 12.31 -11.62
C ASN A 245 -10.16 13.21 -12.26
N ILE A 246 -10.34 14.42 -11.72
CA ILE A 246 -11.30 15.39 -12.26
C ILE A 246 -10.86 15.82 -13.67
N LEU A 247 -9.60 16.21 -13.81
CA LEU A 247 -9.05 16.65 -15.11
C LEU A 247 -9.10 15.56 -16.19
N HIS A 248 -8.82 14.30 -15.82
CA HIS A 248 -8.92 13.19 -16.78
C HIS A 248 -10.36 12.81 -17.17
N ARG A 249 -11.35 13.09 -16.31
CA ARG A 249 -12.76 12.89 -16.68
C ARG A 249 -13.25 13.95 -17.66
N GLU A 250 -12.82 15.18 -17.49
CA GLU A 250 -13.18 16.29 -18.38
C GLU A 250 -12.58 16.10 -19.79
N SER A 251 -11.31 15.69 -19.89
CA SER A 251 -10.68 15.42 -21.19
C SER A 251 -11.36 14.28 -21.96
N ARG A 252 -11.80 13.22 -21.27
CA ARG A 252 -12.57 12.13 -21.90
C ARG A 252 -13.97 12.52 -22.33
N SER A 253 -14.62 13.46 -21.64
CA SER A 253 -15.95 13.91 -22.00
C SER A 253 -15.95 14.87 -23.18
N SER A 254 -14.86 15.59 -23.42
CA SER A 254 -14.68 16.47 -24.59
C SER A 254 -14.40 15.67 -25.86
N ASP A 255 -13.60 14.59 -25.79
CA ASP A 255 -13.30 13.72 -26.93
C ASP A 255 -14.51 12.88 -27.43
N THR A 256 -15.52 12.71 -26.56
CA THR A 256 -16.75 11.95 -26.96
C THR A 256 -17.81 12.84 -27.63
N LYS A 257 -17.61 14.16 -27.63
CA LYS A 257 -18.53 15.13 -28.20
C LYS A 257 -18.05 15.75 -29.53
N ALA A 258 -16.84 15.39 -29.97
CA ALA A 258 -16.30 15.73 -31.29
C ALA A 258 -16.42 14.52 -32.26
#